data_8cf905ebce1379cfbbfc8d2a3e41a9f9
#
_entry.id   8cf905ebce1379cfbbfc8d2a3e41a9f9
#
_cell.length_a   1.000
_cell.length_b   1.000
_cell.length_c   1.000
_cell.angle_alpha   90.00
_cell.angle_beta   90.00
_cell.angle_gamma   90.00
#
_symmetry.space_group_name_H-M   'P 1'
#
loop_
_entity.id
_entity.type
_entity.pdbx_description
1 polymer ?
#
loop_
_entity_poly.entity_id
_entity_poly.type
_entity_poly.pdbx_seq_one_letter_code
_entity_poly.pdbx_strand_id
1 'polypeptide(L)'
;MIRTLLVFSPAAVSLAAALAFAPVQAGRAAPPAPLDGAALYAKNCARCHSLDANKIGPKHRGVVGRRAGLVPGYAYSPALKASGIVWTPQTLDRWLQGPSAMVPGTKMFFKVADPAQRAAIIGYLAKQK
;
A
#
# COMPACT_ATOMS: atom_id res chain seq x y z
N MET A 1 25.50 91.86 -27.80
CA MET A 1 25.77 90.64 -28.59
C MET A 1 26.13 89.56 -27.61
N ILE A 2 25.16 88.76 -27.20
CA ILE A 2 25.35 87.63 -26.24
C ILE A 2 25.18 86.35 -26.99
N ARG A 3 26.25 85.55 -27.07
CA ARG A 3 26.24 84.22 -27.67
C ARG A 3 25.86 83.22 -26.60
N THR A 4 24.70 82.59 -26.75
CA THR A 4 24.27 81.52 -25.90
C THR A 4 24.86 80.21 -26.43
N LEU A 5 25.69 79.55 -25.61
CA LEU A 5 26.24 78.17 -25.89
C LEU A 5 25.26 77.17 -25.42
N LEU A 6 24.72 76.36 -26.34
CA LEU A 6 23.93 75.13 -26.06
C LEU A 6 24.86 73.99 -25.66
N VAL A 7 24.73 73.51 -24.42
CA VAL A 7 25.43 72.35 -23.92
C VAL A 7 24.55 71.14 -24.20
N PHE A 8 25.00 70.28 -25.12
CA PHE A 8 24.39 68.94 -25.34
C PHE A 8 24.88 67.99 -24.27
N SER A 9 23.95 67.46 -23.47
CA SER A 9 24.22 66.43 -22.50
C SER A 9 23.95 65.07 -23.16
N PRO A 10 24.87 64.09 -23.20
CA PRO A 10 24.55 62.74 -23.68
C PRO A 10 23.81 61.97 -22.59
N ALA A 11 22.60 61.55 -22.89
CA ALA A 11 21.84 60.64 -22.06
C ALA A 11 22.47 59.23 -22.16
N ALA A 12 23.04 58.76 -21.06
CA ALA A 12 23.50 57.36 -20.94
C ALA A 12 22.32 56.44 -20.81
N VAL A 13 22.07 55.63 -21.82
CA VAL A 13 21.08 54.55 -21.79
C VAL A 13 21.72 53.35 -21.09
N SER A 14 21.40 53.15 -19.82
CA SER A 14 21.77 51.94 -19.06
C SER A 14 20.85 50.78 -19.43
N LEU A 15 21.35 49.84 -20.18
CA LEU A 15 20.65 48.56 -20.49
C LEU A 15 20.81 47.62 -19.30
N ALA A 16 19.81 47.59 -18.39
CA ALA A 16 19.78 46.61 -17.34
C ALA A 16 19.27 45.26 -17.88
N ALA A 17 20.20 44.31 -18.03
CA ALA A 17 19.85 42.93 -18.38
C ALA A 17 19.27 42.24 -17.15
N ALA A 18 17.95 42.08 -17.09
CA ALA A 18 17.26 41.29 -16.08
C ALA A 18 17.45 39.78 -16.39
N LEU A 19 18.36 39.14 -15.66
CA LEU A 19 18.49 37.70 -15.65
C LEU A 19 17.23 37.12 -14.96
N ALA A 20 16.29 36.63 -15.76
CA ALA A 20 15.12 35.92 -15.25
C ALA A 20 15.55 34.53 -14.76
N PHE A 21 15.70 34.37 -13.46
CA PHE A 21 15.80 33.05 -12.83
C PHE A 21 14.44 32.39 -12.93
N ALA A 22 14.24 31.48 -13.88
CA ALA A 22 13.08 30.59 -13.89
C ALA A 22 13.21 29.62 -12.70
N PRO A 23 12.20 29.51 -11.84
CA PRO A 23 12.23 28.52 -10.77
C PRO A 23 12.21 27.12 -11.40
N VAL A 24 13.25 26.33 -11.13
CA VAL A 24 13.24 24.90 -11.43
C VAL A 24 12.18 24.26 -10.54
N GLN A 25 11.01 24.01 -11.10
CA GLN A 25 9.99 23.20 -10.44
C GLN A 25 10.53 21.78 -10.37
N ALA A 26 11.03 21.40 -9.20
CA ALA A 26 11.33 20.01 -8.89
C ALA A 26 10.05 19.19 -9.14
N GLY A 27 10.03 18.42 -10.20
CA GLY A 27 8.90 17.58 -10.57
C GLY A 27 8.56 16.67 -9.39
N ARG A 28 7.42 16.94 -8.75
CA ARG A 28 6.89 16.07 -7.70
C ARG A 28 6.53 14.75 -8.38
N ALA A 29 7.34 13.73 -8.13
CA ALA A 29 7.02 12.38 -8.62
C ALA A 29 5.61 12.02 -8.16
N ALA A 30 4.77 11.56 -9.09
CA ALA A 30 3.44 11.09 -8.76
C ALA A 30 3.55 9.96 -7.71
N PRO A 31 2.65 9.89 -6.73
CA PRO A 31 2.63 8.77 -5.79
C PRO A 31 2.58 7.45 -6.58
N PRO A 32 3.29 6.41 -6.14
CA PRO A 32 3.22 5.10 -6.80
C PRO A 32 1.75 4.63 -6.84
N ALA A 33 1.36 4.03 -7.95
CA ALA A 33 0.01 3.49 -8.12
C ALA A 33 -0.31 2.50 -6.99
N PRO A 34 -1.54 2.48 -6.48
CA PRO A 34 -1.95 1.53 -5.45
C PRO A 34 -1.73 0.09 -5.93
N LEU A 35 -1.22 -0.77 -5.05
CA LEU A 35 -1.02 -2.18 -5.36
C LEU A 35 -2.37 -2.87 -5.61
N ASP A 36 -2.43 -3.71 -6.64
CA ASP A 36 -3.62 -4.51 -6.93
C ASP A 36 -3.73 -5.69 -5.95
N GLY A 37 -4.62 -5.56 -4.97
CA GLY A 37 -4.85 -6.58 -3.94
C GLY A 37 -5.42 -7.88 -4.51
N ALA A 38 -6.21 -7.83 -5.60
CA ALA A 38 -6.74 -9.02 -6.26
C ALA A 38 -5.64 -9.82 -6.96
N ALA A 39 -4.77 -9.16 -7.70
CA ALA A 39 -3.62 -9.79 -8.32
C ALA A 39 -2.65 -10.38 -7.29
N LEU A 40 -2.41 -9.65 -6.20
CA LEU A 40 -1.58 -10.15 -5.09
C LEU A 40 -2.20 -11.35 -4.38
N TYR A 41 -3.52 -11.35 -4.17
CA TYR A 41 -4.25 -12.50 -3.64
C TYR A 41 -4.12 -13.72 -4.56
N ALA A 42 -4.35 -13.54 -5.86
CA ALA A 42 -4.21 -14.60 -6.84
C ALA A 42 -2.80 -15.22 -6.83
N LYS A 43 -1.77 -14.38 -6.74
CA LYS A 43 -0.37 -14.81 -6.73
C LYS A 43 0.02 -15.52 -5.43
N ASN A 44 -0.37 -14.97 -4.27
CA ASN A 44 0.15 -15.39 -2.98
C ASN A 44 -0.76 -16.38 -2.22
N CYS A 45 -2.08 -16.33 -2.44
CA CYS A 45 -3.05 -17.05 -1.62
C CYS A 45 -3.81 -18.14 -2.40
N ALA A 46 -4.09 -17.93 -3.70
CA ALA A 46 -5.01 -18.77 -4.44
C ALA A 46 -4.50 -20.21 -4.73
N ARG A 47 -3.22 -20.47 -4.52
CA ARG A 47 -2.69 -21.84 -4.58
C ARG A 47 -3.27 -22.72 -3.48
N CYS A 48 -3.41 -22.17 -2.29
CA CYS A 48 -3.86 -22.90 -1.10
C CYS A 48 -5.29 -22.57 -0.69
N HIS A 49 -5.79 -21.39 -1.03
CA HIS A 49 -7.12 -20.91 -0.64
C HIS A 49 -8.00 -20.64 -1.85
N SER A 50 -9.29 -20.51 -1.61
CA SER A 50 -10.27 -19.99 -2.56
C SER A 50 -11.18 -19.01 -1.80
N LEU A 51 -11.90 -18.17 -2.51
CA LEU A 51 -12.94 -17.35 -1.88
C LEU A 51 -14.11 -18.22 -1.42
N ASP A 52 -14.53 -19.18 -2.23
CA ASP A 52 -15.81 -19.87 -2.06
C ASP A 52 -15.71 -21.32 -1.59
N ALA A 53 -14.54 -21.91 -1.72
CA ALA A 53 -14.34 -23.34 -1.39
C ALA A 53 -13.13 -23.57 -0.48
N ASN A 54 -13.23 -24.55 0.41
CA ASN A 54 -12.07 -25.09 1.11
C ASN A 54 -11.16 -25.83 0.14
N LYS A 55 -9.85 -25.58 0.27
CA LYS A 55 -8.78 -26.26 -0.47
C LYS A 55 -7.75 -26.79 0.52
N ILE A 56 -6.46 -26.58 0.27
CA ILE A 56 -5.39 -26.82 1.25
C ILE A 56 -5.62 -25.96 2.50
N GLY A 57 -6.07 -24.72 2.31
CA GLY A 57 -6.54 -23.82 3.35
C GLY A 57 -8.05 -23.60 3.31
N PRO A 58 -8.62 -22.97 4.34
CA PRO A 58 -10.04 -22.66 4.40
C PRO A 58 -10.42 -21.57 3.39
N LYS A 59 -11.71 -21.52 3.03
CA LYS A 59 -12.25 -20.45 2.17
C LYS A 59 -12.16 -19.08 2.82
N HIS A 60 -11.97 -18.05 1.99
CA HIS A 60 -11.72 -16.67 2.45
C HIS A 60 -12.90 -15.72 2.34
N ARG A 61 -13.98 -16.04 1.59
CA ARG A 61 -15.15 -15.16 1.55
C ARG A 61 -15.68 -14.93 2.96
N GLY A 62 -15.90 -13.66 3.34
CA GLY A 62 -16.31 -13.26 4.67
C GLY A 62 -15.25 -13.49 5.75
N VAL A 63 -13.97 -13.58 5.42
CA VAL A 63 -12.92 -13.81 6.42
C VAL A 63 -12.79 -12.65 7.40
N VAL A 64 -12.90 -11.40 6.92
CA VAL A 64 -12.85 -10.22 7.80
C VAL A 64 -14.10 -10.17 8.67
N GLY A 65 -13.91 -10.11 9.97
CA GLY A 65 -14.96 -10.17 10.99
C GLY A 65 -15.27 -11.59 11.53
N ARG A 66 -14.74 -12.64 10.88
CA ARG A 66 -14.97 -14.04 11.29
C ARG A 66 -13.98 -14.47 12.37
N ARG A 67 -14.44 -15.32 13.30
CA ARG A 67 -13.53 -16.01 14.23
C ARG A 67 -12.69 -17.05 13.52
N ALA A 68 -11.45 -17.17 13.92
CA ALA A 68 -10.54 -18.20 13.41
C ALA A 68 -11.03 -19.60 13.78
N GLY A 69 -10.76 -20.57 12.91
CA GLY A 69 -11.06 -21.97 13.18
C GLY A 69 -12.53 -22.39 12.99
N LEU A 70 -13.41 -21.51 12.45
CA LEU A 70 -14.85 -21.76 12.41
C LEU A 70 -15.44 -21.99 11.00
N VAL A 71 -14.63 -22.08 9.94
CA VAL A 71 -15.19 -22.41 8.63
C VAL A 71 -15.66 -23.86 8.62
N PRO A 72 -16.94 -24.14 8.29
CA PRO A 72 -17.45 -25.49 8.25
C PRO A 72 -16.69 -26.36 7.25
N GLY A 73 -16.51 -27.63 7.59
CA GLY A 73 -15.89 -28.62 6.71
C GLY A 73 -14.38 -28.46 6.50
N TYR A 74 -13.71 -27.60 7.28
CA TYR A 74 -12.25 -27.48 7.23
C TYR A 74 -11.59 -28.00 8.50
N ALA A 75 -10.57 -28.84 8.35
CA ALA A 75 -9.81 -29.44 9.46
C ALA A 75 -8.70 -28.49 9.97
N TYR A 76 -9.03 -27.57 10.83
CA TYR A 76 -8.08 -26.66 11.47
C TYR A 76 -7.14 -27.37 12.47
N SER A 77 -5.97 -26.77 12.73
CA SER A 77 -5.15 -27.17 13.87
C SER A 77 -5.88 -26.88 15.19
N PRO A 78 -5.66 -27.70 16.24
CA PRO A 78 -6.17 -27.40 17.58
C PRO A 78 -5.76 -26.02 18.08
N ALA A 79 -4.49 -25.62 17.81
CA ALA A 79 -3.97 -24.32 18.20
C ALA A 79 -4.78 -23.15 17.60
N LEU A 80 -5.12 -23.20 16.31
CA LEU A 80 -5.89 -22.14 15.68
C LEU A 80 -7.35 -22.13 16.15
N LYS A 81 -7.95 -23.29 16.37
CA LYS A 81 -9.30 -23.40 16.96
C LYS A 81 -9.38 -22.76 18.35
N ALA A 82 -8.35 -23.00 19.18
CA ALA A 82 -8.29 -22.49 20.53
C ALA A 82 -7.84 -21.03 20.64
N SER A 83 -7.36 -20.42 19.57
CA SER A 83 -6.74 -19.09 19.59
C SER A 83 -7.67 -17.95 19.98
N GLY A 84 -8.98 -18.10 19.76
CA GLY A 84 -9.96 -17.04 20.02
C GLY A 84 -9.85 -15.83 19.10
N ILE A 85 -8.99 -15.85 18.10
CA ILE A 85 -8.72 -14.73 17.19
C ILE A 85 -9.99 -14.41 16.39
N VAL A 86 -10.30 -13.12 16.29
CA VAL A 86 -11.21 -12.58 15.29
C VAL A 86 -10.36 -11.95 14.18
N TRP A 87 -10.67 -12.28 12.94
CA TRP A 87 -9.96 -11.76 11.79
C TRP A 87 -10.37 -10.31 11.51
N THR A 88 -9.63 -9.38 12.05
CA THR A 88 -9.69 -7.95 11.72
C THR A 88 -8.56 -7.63 10.73
N PRO A 89 -8.55 -6.46 10.08
CA PRO A 89 -7.40 -6.04 9.29
C PRO A 89 -6.08 -6.11 10.07
N GLN A 90 -6.09 -5.75 11.34
CA GLN A 90 -4.91 -5.75 12.21
C GLN A 90 -4.45 -7.16 12.55
N THR A 91 -5.37 -8.07 12.89
CA THR A 91 -5.00 -9.45 13.20
C THR A 91 -4.59 -10.22 11.95
N LEU A 92 -5.17 -9.91 10.79
CA LEU A 92 -4.73 -10.45 9.50
C LEU A 92 -3.35 -9.95 9.13
N ASP A 93 -3.02 -8.67 9.38
CA ASP A 93 -1.66 -8.16 9.14
C ASP A 93 -0.63 -8.90 9.99
N ARG A 94 -0.88 -9.06 11.29
CA ARG A 94 -0.01 -9.85 12.18
C ARG A 94 0.11 -11.31 11.75
N TRP A 95 -1.01 -11.93 11.36
CA TRP A 95 -1.02 -13.30 10.85
C TRP A 95 -0.13 -13.46 9.62
N LEU A 96 -0.27 -12.56 8.64
CA LEU A 96 0.51 -12.61 7.41
C LEU A 96 1.99 -12.24 7.58
N GLN A 97 2.38 -11.64 8.69
CA GLN A 97 3.78 -11.45 9.06
C GLN A 97 4.45 -12.76 9.47
N GLY A 98 3.71 -13.67 10.10
CA GLY A 98 4.24 -14.95 10.56
C GLY A 98 3.19 -15.78 11.30
N PRO A 99 2.44 -16.63 10.60
CA PRO A 99 1.37 -17.43 11.23
C PRO A 99 1.86 -18.28 12.39
N SER A 100 3.01 -18.93 12.25
CA SER A 100 3.58 -19.79 13.29
C SER A 100 4.10 -19.01 14.51
N ALA A 101 4.51 -17.76 14.31
CA ALA A 101 4.91 -16.89 15.42
C ALA A 101 3.68 -16.38 16.18
N MET A 102 2.59 -16.09 15.48
CA MET A 102 1.34 -15.62 16.09
C MET A 102 0.57 -16.75 16.79
N VAL A 103 0.53 -17.95 16.17
CA VAL A 103 -0.15 -19.13 16.69
C VAL A 103 0.76 -20.36 16.50
N PRO A 104 1.62 -20.67 17.45
CA PRO A 104 2.43 -21.89 17.41
C PRO A 104 1.54 -23.13 17.26
N GLY A 105 1.90 -24.02 16.35
CA GLY A 105 1.12 -25.21 16.04
C GLY A 105 0.03 -25.02 14.96
N THR A 106 -0.01 -23.85 14.32
CA THR A 106 -0.82 -23.66 13.11
C THR A 106 -0.30 -24.50 11.94
N LYS A 107 -1.18 -24.79 10.98
CA LYS A 107 -0.83 -25.49 9.74
C LYS A 107 -0.34 -24.57 8.62
N MET A 108 -0.51 -23.26 8.74
CA MET A 108 -0.10 -22.28 7.76
C MET A 108 1.30 -21.74 8.11
N PHE A 109 2.23 -21.85 7.16
CA PHE A 109 3.62 -21.36 7.34
C PHE A 109 3.96 -20.22 6.38
N PHE A 110 3.10 -19.95 5.39
CA PHE A 110 3.32 -18.90 4.40
C PHE A 110 3.18 -17.50 5.02
N LYS A 111 4.10 -16.61 4.68
CA LYS A 111 4.10 -15.21 5.15
C LYS A 111 4.28 -14.24 3.98
N VAL A 112 3.79 -13.03 4.14
CA VAL A 112 3.97 -11.90 3.22
C VAL A 112 4.83 -10.85 3.93
N ALA A 113 6.10 -10.73 3.54
CA ALA A 113 7.06 -9.87 4.22
C ALA A 113 6.76 -8.37 4.02
N ASP A 114 6.36 -7.99 2.81
CA ASP A 114 6.09 -6.60 2.42
C ASP A 114 4.79 -6.08 3.05
N PRO A 115 4.84 -5.02 3.89
CA PRO A 115 3.66 -4.46 4.53
C PRO A 115 2.66 -3.85 3.55
N ALA A 116 3.11 -3.27 2.43
CA ALA A 116 2.22 -2.70 1.42
C ALA A 116 1.43 -3.80 0.70
N GLN A 117 2.07 -4.94 0.40
CA GLN A 117 1.38 -6.10 -0.17
C GLN A 117 0.37 -6.70 0.82
N ARG A 118 0.71 -6.81 2.11
CA ARG A 118 -0.25 -7.27 3.13
C ARG A 118 -1.47 -6.37 3.20
N ALA A 119 -1.26 -5.05 3.25
CA ALA A 119 -2.35 -4.08 3.28
C ALA A 119 -3.27 -4.20 2.04
N ALA A 120 -2.70 -4.35 0.85
CA ALA A 120 -3.45 -4.51 -0.40
C ALA A 120 -4.27 -5.82 -0.41
N ILE A 121 -3.68 -6.95 0.01
CA ILE A 121 -4.38 -8.24 0.13
C ILE A 121 -5.53 -8.16 1.14
N ILE A 122 -5.29 -7.57 2.30
CA ILE A 122 -6.30 -7.39 3.36
C ILE A 122 -7.44 -6.50 2.87
N GLY A 123 -7.12 -5.40 2.19
CA GLY A 123 -8.11 -4.52 1.58
C GLY A 123 -8.97 -5.22 0.52
N TYR A 124 -8.38 -6.12 -0.26
CA TYR A 124 -9.12 -6.98 -1.18
C TYR A 124 -10.05 -7.94 -0.44
N LEU A 125 -9.55 -8.66 0.57
CA LEU A 125 -10.32 -9.61 1.37
C LEU A 125 -11.49 -8.95 2.11
N ALA A 126 -11.32 -7.74 2.59
CA ALA A 126 -12.38 -6.98 3.27
C ALA A 126 -13.61 -6.68 2.39
N LYS A 127 -13.41 -6.68 1.06
CA LYS A 127 -14.48 -6.49 0.08
C LYS A 127 -15.18 -7.80 -0.30
N GLN A 128 -14.64 -8.96 0.07
CA GLN A 128 -15.19 -10.29 -0.23
C GLN A 128 -16.13 -10.73 0.88
N LYS A 129 -17.36 -10.26 0.82
CA LYS A 129 -18.43 -10.60 1.79
C LYS A 129 -19.31 -11.74 1.32
#